data_74aa77c0003c8d621ad72725eb958369
#
_entry.id   74aa77c0003c8d621ad72725eb958369
#
_cell.length_a   1.000
_cell.length_b   1.000
_cell.length_c   1.000
_cell.angle_alpha   90.00
_cell.angle_beta   90.00
_cell.angle_gamma   90.00
#
_symmetry.space_group_name_H-M   'P 1'
#
loop_
_entity.id
_entity.type
_entity.pdbx_description
1 polymer ?
#
loop_
_entity_poly.entity_id
_entity_poly.type
_entity_poly.pdbx_seq_one_letter_code
_entity_poly.pdbx_strand_id
1 'polypeptide(L)'
;YLEDLKEIFAQIYTVTKDDGTLWIVIDTFKRDHAVVTLPFDLVQKLNSVGWKLQEIIIWKKDKTVPWSSKGFMQRKFEYVLFFSKQNNYKTNKDQVRIYDTQQLKKWWVKYPERYNPKGKALDEIWEFPIPVQGSWGTEYIRHFCPLPKEMVATMISISTDEEDVVFDPFAGSGAV
;
A
#
# COMPACT_ATOMS: atom_id res chain seq x y z
N TYR A 1 -10.83 15.61 11.14
CA TYR A 1 -9.97 14.46 10.76
C TYR A 1 -9.52 14.51 9.30
N LEU A 2 -10.43 14.55 8.29
CA LEU A 2 -10.02 14.62 6.87
C LEU A 2 -9.31 15.93 6.53
N GLU A 3 -9.73 17.04 7.11
CA GLU A 3 -9.04 18.34 6.95
C GLU A 3 -7.65 18.29 7.60
N ASP A 4 -7.54 17.73 8.81
CA ASP A 4 -6.26 17.58 9.50
C ASP A 4 -5.28 16.72 8.68
N LEU A 5 -5.76 15.60 8.11
CA LEU A 5 -4.96 14.79 7.18
C LEU A 5 -4.55 15.57 5.94
N LYS A 6 -5.47 16.35 5.36
CA LYS A 6 -5.14 17.21 4.21
C LYS A 6 -4.02 18.18 4.53
N GLU A 7 -4.07 18.82 5.69
CA GLU A 7 -3.03 19.77 6.14
C GLU A 7 -1.67 19.07 6.31
N ILE A 8 -1.65 17.91 6.97
CA ILE A 8 -0.43 17.10 7.13
C ILE A 8 0.15 16.73 5.77
N PHE A 9 -0.66 16.19 4.88
CA PHE A 9 -0.20 15.77 3.55
C PHE A 9 0.13 16.95 2.62
N ALA A 10 -0.40 18.15 2.88
CA ALA A 10 0.03 19.36 2.20
C ALA A 10 1.45 19.76 2.63
N GLN A 11 1.78 19.65 3.92
CA GLN A 11 3.14 19.90 4.40
C GLN A 11 4.12 18.85 3.84
N ILE A 12 3.74 17.56 3.85
CA ILE A 12 4.55 16.50 3.26
C ILE A 12 4.79 16.79 1.77
N TYR A 13 3.78 17.24 1.03
CA TYR A 13 3.91 17.61 -0.38
C TYR A 13 4.99 18.66 -0.60
N THR A 14 5.10 19.66 0.28
CA THR A 14 6.10 20.73 0.12
C THR A 14 7.54 20.24 0.28
N VAL A 15 7.77 19.27 1.17
CA VAL A 15 9.13 18.73 1.46
C VAL A 15 9.48 17.52 0.61
N THR A 16 8.52 16.91 -0.07
CA THR A 16 8.76 15.78 -0.96
C THR A 16 9.48 16.25 -2.24
N LYS A 17 10.48 15.49 -2.71
CA LYS A 17 11.13 15.71 -4.00
C LYS A 17 10.11 15.65 -5.14
N ASP A 18 10.42 16.26 -6.28
CA ASP A 18 9.49 16.32 -7.42
C ASP A 18 9.20 14.93 -8.01
N ASP A 19 10.16 14.01 -7.98
CA ASP A 19 10.01 12.61 -8.37
C ASP A 19 9.51 11.71 -7.24
N GLY A 20 9.20 12.28 -6.08
CA GLY A 20 8.79 11.56 -4.89
C GLY A 20 7.38 11.00 -4.96
N THR A 21 7.15 9.97 -4.16
CA THR A 21 5.90 9.21 -4.09
C THR A 21 5.35 9.15 -2.67
N LEU A 22 4.09 8.77 -2.55
CA LEU A 22 3.39 8.64 -1.27
C LEU A 22 2.56 7.36 -1.27
N TRP A 23 2.70 6.56 -0.21
CA TRP A 23 1.90 5.37 0.03
C TRP A 23 1.03 5.55 1.26
N ILE A 24 -0.25 5.17 1.16
CA ILE A 24 -1.20 5.26 2.26
C ILE A 24 -1.95 3.94 2.38
N VAL A 25 -1.89 3.31 3.55
CA VAL A 25 -2.73 2.16 3.90
C VAL A 25 -3.92 2.66 4.69
N ILE A 26 -5.12 2.42 4.20
CA ILE A 26 -6.36 2.97 4.76
C ILE A 26 -7.55 2.05 4.47
N ASP A 27 -8.52 2.02 5.38
CA ASP A 27 -9.74 1.24 5.19
C ASP A 27 -10.99 2.13 5.28
N THR A 28 -12.08 1.62 4.76
CA THR A 28 -13.42 2.12 5.04
C THR A 28 -13.82 1.74 6.46
N PHE A 29 -14.82 2.36 7.03
CA PHE A 29 -15.44 1.93 8.28
C PHE A 29 -16.96 2.12 8.23
N LYS A 30 -17.66 1.60 9.24
CA LYS A 30 -19.10 1.82 9.36
C LYS A 30 -19.39 2.81 10.47
N ARG A 31 -20.27 3.73 10.18
CA ARG A 31 -20.88 4.65 11.15
C ARG A 31 -22.40 4.69 10.88
N ASP A 32 -23.19 4.55 11.91
CA ASP A 32 -24.66 4.59 11.84
C ASP A 32 -25.22 3.65 10.75
N HIS A 33 -24.72 2.41 10.73
CA HIS A 33 -25.06 1.34 9.77
C HIS A 33 -24.65 1.61 8.30
N ALA A 34 -24.08 2.77 7.97
CA ALA A 34 -23.59 3.12 6.64
C ALA A 34 -22.09 2.96 6.52
N VAL A 35 -21.59 2.69 5.30
CA VAL A 35 -20.17 2.69 5.00
C VAL A 35 -19.69 4.12 4.83
N VAL A 36 -18.64 4.51 5.57
CA VAL A 36 -17.91 5.75 5.36
C VAL A 36 -16.78 5.46 4.37
N THR A 37 -16.78 6.21 3.27
CA THR A 37 -15.89 6.02 2.11
C THR A 37 -14.55 6.72 2.29
N LEU A 38 -13.99 6.66 3.49
CA LEU A 38 -12.79 7.40 3.91
C LEU A 38 -11.63 7.37 2.90
N PRO A 39 -11.26 6.22 2.28
CA PRO A 39 -10.18 6.19 1.28
C PRO A 39 -10.44 7.11 0.09
N PHE A 40 -11.67 7.11 -0.42
CA PHE A 40 -12.04 7.89 -1.61
C PHE A 40 -12.20 9.38 -1.29
N ASP A 41 -12.71 9.70 -0.10
CA ASP A 41 -12.79 11.09 0.38
C ASP A 41 -11.38 11.67 0.57
N LEU A 42 -10.44 10.86 1.09
CA LEU A 42 -9.04 11.24 1.22
C LEU A 42 -8.39 11.48 -0.15
N VAL A 43 -8.65 10.61 -1.14
CA VAL A 43 -8.13 10.82 -2.51
C VAL A 43 -8.55 12.19 -3.05
N GLN A 44 -9.81 12.61 -2.87
CA GLN A 44 -10.26 13.93 -3.31
C GLN A 44 -9.50 15.07 -2.63
N LYS A 45 -9.26 14.93 -1.31
CA LYS A 45 -8.50 15.92 -0.53
C LYS A 45 -7.05 16.01 -1.01
N LEU A 46 -6.39 14.87 -1.21
CA LEU A 46 -5.00 14.83 -1.66
C LEU A 46 -4.83 15.35 -3.09
N ASN A 47 -5.76 15.04 -3.99
CA ASN A 47 -5.77 15.62 -5.34
C ASN A 47 -5.86 17.15 -5.30
N SER A 48 -6.64 17.70 -4.35
CA SER A 48 -6.73 19.18 -4.20
C SER A 48 -5.45 19.83 -3.68
N VAL A 49 -4.55 19.05 -3.06
CA VAL A 49 -3.21 19.49 -2.62
C VAL A 49 -2.21 19.45 -3.78
N GLY A 50 -2.43 18.56 -4.76
CA GLY A 50 -1.54 18.35 -5.90
C GLY A 50 -1.00 16.93 -6.04
N TRP A 51 -1.24 16.05 -5.05
CA TRP A 51 -0.92 14.64 -5.17
C TRP A 51 -1.72 13.98 -6.30
N LYS A 52 -1.09 13.11 -7.06
CA LYS A 52 -1.69 12.39 -8.20
C LYS A 52 -1.83 10.93 -7.85
N LEU A 53 -3.06 10.43 -7.75
CA LEU A 53 -3.30 9.01 -7.53
C LEU A 53 -2.83 8.21 -8.75
N GLN A 54 -1.95 7.24 -8.54
CA GLN A 54 -1.37 6.40 -9.57
C GLN A 54 -2.00 5.00 -9.58
N GLU A 55 -2.19 4.40 -8.39
CA GLU A 55 -2.73 3.05 -8.26
C GLU A 55 -3.63 2.95 -7.01
N ILE A 56 -4.65 2.09 -7.10
CA ILE A 56 -5.44 1.62 -5.96
C ILE A 56 -5.20 0.13 -5.84
N ILE A 57 -4.55 -0.28 -4.79
CA ILE A 57 -4.18 -1.66 -4.52
C ILE A 57 -5.04 -2.19 -3.38
N ILE A 58 -5.45 -3.44 -3.49
CA ILE A 58 -6.19 -4.16 -2.45
C ILE A 58 -5.24 -5.06 -1.69
N TRP A 59 -4.95 -4.72 -0.45
CA TRP A 59 -4.24 -5.64 0.44
C TRP A 59 -5.23 -6.65 1.03
N LYS A 60 -5.23 -7.85 0.50
CA LYS A 60 -6.03 -8.97 0.97
C LYS A 60 -5.33 -9.64 2.17
N LYS A 61 -6.03 -9.72 3.30
CA LYS A 61 -5.56 -10.28 4.55
C LYS A 61 -5.84 -11.78 4.63
N ASP A 62 -4.93 -12.54 5.21
CA ASP A 62 -5.10 -13.99 5.47
C ASP A 62 -6.12 -14.26 6.59
N LYS A 63 -6.14 -13.40 7.61
CA LYS A 63 -6.97 -13.52 8.81
C LYS A 63 -7.81 -12.27 9.02
N THR A 64 -8.88 -12.41 9.77
CA THR A 64 -9.62 -11.31 10.36
C THR A 64 -9.97 -11.69 11.80
N VAL A 65 -10.03 -10.69 12.67
CA VAL A 65 -10.63 -10.93 14.00
C VAL A 65 -12.09 -11.36 13.77
N PRO A 66 -12.54 -12.48 14.36
CA PRO A 66 -13.89 -12.96 14.20
C PRO A 66 -14.88 -12.09 14.99
N TRP A 67 -15.01 -10.83 14.57
CA TRP A 67 -16.06 -9.96 15.06
C TRP A 67 -17.36 -10.43 14.43
N SER A 68 -18.19 -11.11 15.22
CA SER A 68 -19.56 -11.41 14.84
C SER A 68 -20.41 -10.14 14.87
N SER A 69 -20.16 -9.21 13.98
CA SER A 69 -21.11 -8.14 13.74
C SER A 69 -22.31 -8.76 13.03
N LYS A 70 -23.38 -8.97 13.77
CA LYS A 70 -24.62 -9.54 13.24
C LYS A 70 -25.00 -8.85 11.92
N GLY A 71 -25.04 -9.62 10.84
CA GLY A 71 -25.48 -9.15 9.53
C GLY A 71 -24.45 -8.44 8.64
N PHE A 72 -23.16 -8.41 8.99
CA PHE A 72 -22.14 -7.79 8.15
C PHE A 72 -21.12 -8.81 7.62
N MET A 73 -20.62 -8.54 6.42
CA MET A 73 -19.49 -9.30 5.86
C MET A 73 -18.22 -9.01 6.64
N GLN A 74 -17.35 -10.02 6.78
CA GLN A 74 -16.04 -9.86 7.38
C GLN A 74 -15.15 -9.01 6.47
N ARG A 75 -14.43 -8.08 7.07
CA ARG A 75 -13.47 -7.24 6.37
C ARG A 75 -12.15 -7.98 6.19
N LYS A 76 -11.84 -8.33 4.96
CA LYS A 76 -10.64 -9.11 4.60
C LYS A 76 -9.64 -8.34 3.75
N PHE A 77 -9.83 -7.05 3.56
CA PHE A 77 -8.87 -6.25 2.82
C PHE A 77 -8.78 -4.82 3.38
N GLU A 78 -7.71 -4.16 3.03
CA GLU A 78 -7.53 -2.71 3.15
C GLU A 78 -7.09 -2.14 1.81
N TYR A 79 -7.28 -0.84 1.64
CA TYR A 79 -6.78 -0.12 0.47
C TYR A 79 -5.35 0.32 0.70
N VAL A 80 -4.52 0.15 -0.32
CA VAL A 80 -3.20 0.76 -0.41
C VAL A 80 -3.24 1.73 -1.57
N LEU A 81 -3.15 3.01 -1.26
CA LEU A 81 -3.21 4.10 -2.23
C LEU A 81 -1.80 4.54 -2.57
N PHE A 82 -1.46 4.55 -3.84
CA PHE A 82 -0.18 4.99 -4.33
C PHE A 82 -0.31 6.31 -5.08
N PHE A 83 0.39 7.32 -4.62
CA PHE A 83 0.41 8.66 -5.21
C PHE A 83 1.81 9.04 -5.65
N SER A 84 1.88 9.96 -6.60
CA SER A 84 3.09 10.69 -6.97
C SER A 84 2.91 12.20 -6.85
N LYS A 85 4.01 12.92 -6.68
CA LYS A 85 4.00 14.38 -6.72
C LYS A 85 3.85 14.88 -8.14
N GLN A 86 4.54 14.26 -9.11
CA GLN A 86 4.54 14.63 -10.52
C GLN A 86 4.27 13.44 -11.45
N ASN A 87 4.08 13.69 -12.74
CA ASN A 87 3.88 12.62 -13.73
C ASN A 87 5.14 11.79 -13.95
N ASN A 88 6.32 12.43 -13.87
CA ASN A 88 7.61 11.75 -13.92
C ASN A 88 8.06 11.49 -12.49
N TYR A 89 7.73 10.33 -11.94
CA TYR A 89 8.06 9.91 -10.58
C TYR A 89 8.94 8.68 -10.58
N LYS A 90 9.71 8.50 -9.50
CA LYS A 90 10.58 7.34 -9.33
C LYS A 90 9.73 6.08 -9.18
N THR A 91 10.02 5.07 -10.01
CA THR A 91 9.37 3.76 -9.93
C THR A 91 10.27 2.64 -10.44
N ASN A 92 10.51 1.65 -9.58
CA ASN A 92 11.37 0.48 -9.80
C ASN A 92 10.54 -0.81 -9.89
N LYS A 93 9.44 -0.79 -10.64
CA LYS A 93 8.48 -1.92 -10.75
C LYS A 93 9.14 -3.25 -11.13
N ASP A 94 10.29 -3.21 -11.78
CA ASP A 94 11.03 -4.41 -12.17
C ASP A 94 11.69 -5.13 -10.97
N GLN A 95 11.96 -4.45 -9.86
CA GLN A 95 12.57 -5.04 -8.66
C GLN A 95 11.61 -5.99 -7.90
N VAL A 96 10.32 -5.82 -8.10
CA VAL A 96 9.27 -6.56 -7.39
C VAL A 96 8.50 -7.53 -8.28
N ARG A 97 9.04 -7.85 -9.48
CA ARG A 97 8.41 -8.81 -10.39
C ARG A 97 8.41 -10.22 -9.81
N ILE A 98 7.33 -10.93 -10.06
CA ILE A 98 7.18 -12.33 -9.67
C ILE A 98 7.82 -13.21 -10.75
N TYR A 99 8.88 -13.92 -10.37
CA TYR A 99 9.57 -14.84 -11.28
C TYR A 99 8.98 -16.25 -11.11
N ASP A 100 8.18 -16.68 -12.10
CA ASP A 100 7.61 -18.00 -12.20
C ASP A 100 8.01 -18.62 -13.55
N THR A 101 8.86 -19.63 -13.50
CA THR A 101 9.38 -20.31 -14.71
C THR A 101 8.30 -20.96 -15.55
N GLN A 102 7.24 -21.50 -14.95
CA GLN A 102 6.13 -22.13 -15.68
C GLN A 102 5.29 -21.08 -16.41
N GLN A 103 5.00 -19.98 -15.73
CA GLN A 103 4.27 -18.86 -16.31
C GLN A 103 5.06 -18.19 -17.44
N LEU A 104 6.37 -17.99 -17.25
CA LEU A 104 7.26 -17.45 -18.28
C LEU A 104 7.32 -18.35 -19.51
N LYS A 105 7.44 -19.67 -19.33
CA LYS A 105 7.40 -20.64 -20.44
C LYS A 105 6.09 -20.60 -21.19
N LYS A 106 4.95 -20.51 -20.46
CA LYS A 106 3.62 -20.38 -21.07
C LYS A 106 3.51 -19.12 -21.91
N TRP A 107 4.01 -18.00 -21.44
CA TRP A 107 4.00 -16.75 -22.18
C TRP A 107 4.90 -16.81 -23.41
N TRP A 108 6.13 -17.28 -23.24
CA TRP A 108 7.05 -17.47 -24.37
C TRP A 108 6.42 -18.25 -25.53
N VAL A 109 5.71 -19.34 -25.22
CA VAL A 109 5.14 -20.25 -26.23
C VAL A 109 3.79 -19.76 -26.76
N LYS A 110 2.90 -19.28 -25.89
CA LYS A 110 1.49 -19.00 -26.25
C LYS A 110 1.16 -17.52 -26.38
N TYR A 111 1.88 -16.65 -25.67
CA TYR A 111 1.59 -15.22 -25.57
C TYR A 111 2.89 -14.42 -25.54
N PRO A 112 3.72 -14.49 -26.61
CA PRO A 112 5.05 -13.86 -26.63
C PRO A 112 5.01 -12.36 -26.40
N GLU A 113 3.92 -11.69 -26.74
CA GLU A 113 3.71 -10.26 -26.49
C GLU A 113 3.63 -9.90 -24.99
N ARG A 114 3.38 -10.88 -24.13
CA ARG A 114 3.33 -10.73 -22.67
C ARG A 114 4.64 -11.13 -21.99
N TYR A 115 5.55 -11.73 -22.76
CA TYR A 115 6.78 -12.25 -22.19
C TYR A 115 7.69 -11.12 -21.71
N ASN A 116 8.10 -11.23 -20.46
CA ASN A 116 9.16 -10.40 -19.89
C ASN A 116 10.13 -11.31 -19.14
N PRO A 117 11.44 -11.32 -19.49
CA PRO A 117 12.42 -12.19 -18.86
C PRO A 117 12.61 -11.91 -17.37
N LYS A 118 12.26 -10.71 -16.89
CA LYS A 118 12.31 -10.33 -15.48
C LYS A 118 11.13 -10.87 -14.66
N GLY A 119 10.14 -11.47 -15.28
CA GLY A 119 8.96 -12.02 -14.60
C GLY A 119 7.68 -11.21 -14.81
N LYS A 120 6.60 -11.69 -14.18
CA LYS A 120 5.28 -11.05 -14.18
C LYS A 120 5.33 -9.77 -13.32
N ALA A 121 4.73 -8.68 -13.80
CA ALA A 121 4.46 -7.52 -12.97
C ALA A 121 3.51 -7.89 -11.82
N LEU A 122 3.61 -7.20 -10.69
CA LEU A 122 2.59 -7.27 -9.65
C LEU A 122 1.25 -6.79 -10.22
N ASP A 123 0.20 -7.41 -9.74
CA ASP A 123 -1.17 -6.92 -9.95
C ASP A 123 -1.62 -6.05 -8.76
N GLU A 124 -2.82 -5.53 -8.87
CA GLU A 124 -3.39 -4.65 -7.84
C GLU A 124 -4.01 -5.39 -6.65
N ILE A 125 -3.87 -6.72 -6.57
CA ILE A 125 -4.31 -7.52 -5.42
C ILE A 125 -3.09 -8.12 -4.74
N TRP A 126 -2.75 -7.58 -3.58
CA TRP A 126 -1.61 -8.03 -2.79
C TRP A 126 -2.07 -8.95 -1.66
N GLU A 127 -1.44 -10.10 -1.52
CA GLU A 127 -1.71 -11.05 -0.45
C GLU A 127 -0.52 -11.07 0.53
N PHE A 128 -0.64 -10.33 1.61
CA PHE A 128 0.33 -10.35 2.70
C PHE A 128 -0.36 -10.74 4.01
N PRO A 129 0.20 -11.71 4.76
CA PRO A 129 -0.38 -12.13 6.03
C PRO A 129 -0.29 -11.01 7.06
N ILE A 130 -1.33 -10.91 7.91
CA ILE A 130 -1.28 -9.99 9.05
C ILE A 130 -0.23 -10.49 10.04
N PRO A 131 0.72 -9.65 10.48
CA PRO A 131 1.65 -10.02 11.53
C PRO A 131 0.94 -10.47 12.80
N VAL A 132 1.46 -11.50 13.46
CA VAL A 132 0.93 -11.92 14.77
C VAL A 132 1.30 -10.84 15.79
N GLN A 133 0.31 -10.37 16.55
CA GLN A 133 0.57 -9.38 17.59
C GLN A 133 1.67 -9.88 18.55
N GLY A 134 2.66 -9.04 18.81
CA GLY A 134 3.75 -9.34 19.72
C GLY A 134 4.95 -10.09 19.11
N SER A 135 5.00 -10.35 17.82
CA SER A 135 6.10 -11.09 17.16
C SER A 135 7.13 -10.18 16.47
N TRP A 136 7.50 -9.07 17.08
CA TRP A 136 8.56 -8.18 16.58
C TRP A 136 9.86 -8.44 17.39
N GLY A 137 10.61 -9.46 16.99
CA GLY A 137 11.87 -9.80 17.65
C GLY A 137 11.70 -10.34 19.08
N THR A 138 12.59 -9.94 20.00
CA THR A 138 12.61 -10.36 21.40
C THR A 138 11.74 -9.50 22.33
N GLU A 139 11.26 -8.35 21.86
CA GLU A 139 10.42 -7.44 22.64
C GLU A 139 8.96 -7.47 22.19
N TYR A 140 8.05 -7.49 23.16
CA TYR A 140 6.61 -7.44 22.91
C TYR A 140 6.16 -6.01 22.68
N ILE A 141 5.95 -5.63 21.42
CA ILE A 141 5.37 -4.33 21.07
C ILE A 141 3.88 -4.51 20.82
N ARG A 142 3.07 -3.92 21.69
CA ARG A 142 1.62 -3.93 21.54
C ARG A 142 1.18 -2.91 20.52
N HIS A 143 0.97 -3.34 19.29
CA HIS A 143 0.41 -2.51 18.21
C HIS A 143 -0.87 -3.12 17.67
N PHE A 144 -1.93 -2.32 17.50
CA PHE A 144 -3.24 -2.83 17.11
C PHE A 144 -3.33 -3.26 15.64
N CYS A 145 -2.58 -2.61 14.75
CA CYS A 145 -2.61 -2.84 13.30
C CYS A 145 -1.20 -2.77 12.70
N PRO A 146 -0.32 -3.73 13.00
CA PRO A 146 1.02 -3.74 12.41
C PRO A 146 0.94 -4.03 10.91
N LEU A 147 1.71 -3.30 10.11
CA LEU A 147 1.85 -3.59 8.68
C LEU A 147 2.80 -4.78 8.47
N PRO A 148 2.54 -5.67 7.48
CA PRO A 148 3.48 -6.71 7.09
C PRO A 148 4.80 -6.11 6.58
N LYS A 149 5.93 -6.57 7.10
CA LYS A 149 7.26 -6.09 6.68
C LYS A 149 7.50 -6.28 5.18
N GLU A 150 7.08 -7.41 4.65
CA GLU A 150 7.21 -7.74 3.22
C GLU A 150 6.40 -6.78 2.34
N MET A 151 5.22 -6.35 2.80
CA MET A 151 4.42 -5.35 2.09
C MET A 151 5.12 -3.99 2.08
N VAL A 152 5.61 -3.55 3.24
CA VAL A 152 6.37 -2.29 3.36
C VAL A 152 7.64 -2.34 2.52
N ALA A 153 8.40 -3.44 2.58
CA ALA A 153 9.58 -3.64 1.74
C ALA A 153 9.26 -3.57 0.24
N THR A 154 8.11 -4.12 -0.17
CA THR A 154 7.62 -4.03 -1.55
C THR A 154 7.35 -2.57 -1.95
N MET A 155 6.67 -1.79 -1.11
CA MET A 155 6.41 -0.36 -1.36
C MET A 155 7.72 0.43 -1.50
N ILE A 156 8.67 0.22 -0.58
CA ILE A 156 9.98 0.86 -0.58
C ILE A 156 10.74 0.47 -1.86
N SER A 157 10.83 -0.82 -2.19
CA SER A 157 11.53 -1.29 -3.40
C SER A 157 10.97 -0.72 -4.70
N ILE A 158 9.65 -0.48 -4.76
CA ILE A 158 9.01 0.16 -5.92
C ILE A 158 9.40 1.63 -6.05
N SER A 159 9.58 2.33 -4.93
CA SER A 159 9.55 3.80 -4.89
C SER A 159 10.89 4.45 -4.60
N THR A 160 11.90 3.68 -4.19
CA THR A 160 13.20 4.21 -3.74
C THR A 160 14.36 3.47 -4.38
N ASP A 161 15.50 4.14 -4.44
CA ASP A 161 16.82 3.56 -4.66
C ASP A 161 17.61 3.57 -3.35
N GLU A 162 18.80 2.96 -3.36
CA GLU A 162 19.73 3.05 -2.26
C GLU A 162 20.05 4.51 -1.94
N GLU A 163 20.18 4.87 -0.67
CA GLU A 163 20.41 6.22 -0.13
C GLU A 163 19.22 7.20 -0.28
N ASP A 164 18.07 6.76 -0.78
CA ASP A 164 16.86 7.62 -0.74
C ASP A 164 16.29 7.71 0.68
N VAL A 165 15.66 8.84 0.98
CA VAL A 165 15.03 9.08 2.29
C VAL A 165 13.58 8.60 2.27
N VAL A 166 13.24 7.73 3.23
CA VAL A 166 11.86 7.33 3.53
C VAL A 166 11.41 8.04 4.79
N PHE A 167 10.22 8.64 4.76
CA PHE A 167 9.64 9.38 5.87
C PHE A 167 8.24 8.85 6.18
N ASP A 168 8.03 8.40 7.41
CA ASP A 168 6.72 7.95 7.90
C ASP A 168 6.27 8.80 9.10
N PRO A 169 5.31 9.74 8.92
CA PRO A 169 4.78 10.57 10.01
C PRO A 169 3.83 9.80 10.93
N PHE A 170 3.43 8.58 10.56
CA PHE A 170 2.51 7.73 11.31
C PHE A 170 3.16 6.41 11.72
N ALA A 171 4.47 6.39 11.92
CA ALA A 171 5.32 5.20 12.08
C ALA A 171 4.80 4.16 13.09
N GLY A 172 4.01 4.56 14.09
CA GLY A 172 3.45 3.65 15.08
C GLY A 172 4.52 2.82 15.79
N SER A 173 4.60 1.53 15.46
CA SER A 173 5.63 0.61 15.99
C SER A 173 6.94 0.60 15.19
N GLY A 174 7.06 1.42 14.15
CA GLY A 174 8.24 1.47 13.29
C GLY A 174 8.33 0.25 12.35
N ALA A 175 7.28 0.02 11.54
CA ALA A 175 7.28 -1.04 10.52
C ALA A 175 8.03 -0.62 9.24
N VAL A 176 8.19 0.67 9.04
CA VAL A 176 8.89 1.32 7.92
C VAL A 176 10.35 1.55 8.28
#